data_4d3562de5de73b39c84bb96cf2f8ef14
#
_entry.id   4d3562de5de73b39c84bb96cf2f8ef14
#
_cell.length_a   1.000
_cell.length_b   1.000
_cell.length_c   1.000
_cell.angle_alpha   90.00
_cell.angle_beta   90.00
_cell.angle_gamma   90.00
#
_symmetry.space_group_name_H-M   'P 1'
#
loop_
_entity.id
_entity.type
_entity.pdbx_description
1 polymer ?
#
loop_
_entity_poly.entity_id
_entity_poly.type
_entity_poly.pdbx_seq_one_letter_code
_entity_poly.pdbx_strand_id
1 'polypeptide(L)'
;MNFIPQLLAAEKTNQSMLCVGLDPEPARFPAPWQGDARRIFDFCAAIVDATADQVIAFKPQIAYFAAHRAEDQLERLIAHIHQVAPQVPVILDAKRGDIGSTAQQYAVEAFERYRADALTLSPFMGFDSIEPYLQYDGKGLLLLCRTSNPGGSDLQAQRLAGPADRTPGAPGAPGELLFEHIARLAAGPWNRSGRLGLVVGATYPAEIARVRALAPTLPLLIPGVGAQGGDAQATVRAGWRGGTGQSSGQTSGQTSGQTSGQTSGQTTGPIIVSSSRAVLYASAAADFASAARAVASATRQALQAARAPG
;
A
#
# COMPACT_ATOMS: atom_id res chain seq x y z
N MET A 1 -10.92 -12.11 9.21
CA MET A 1 -11.38 -10.68 9.17
C MET A 1 -11.24 -10.15 7.76
N ASN A 2 -12.05 -9.14 7.38
CA ASN A 2 -11.87 -8.49 6.08
C ASN A 2 -10.71 -7.48 6.15
N PHE A 3 -9.90 -7.39 5.09
CA PHE A 3 -8.68 -6.57 5.04
C PHE A 3 -8.92 -5.09 5.39
N ILE A 4 -9.93 -4.44 4.79
CA ILE A 4 -10.17 -3.01 5.04
C ILE A 4 -10.55 -2.73 6.50
N PRO A 5 -11.52 -3.42 7.12
CA PRO A 5 -11.80 -3.29 8.54
C PRO A 5 -10.61 -3.60 9.45
N GLN A 6 -9.82 -4.63 9.12
CA GLN A 6 -8.61 -4.99 9.88
C GLN A 6 -7.56 -3.88 9.81
N LEU A 7 -7.32 -3.32 8.62
CA LEU A 7 -6.41 -2.20 8.41
C LEU A 7 -6.81 -0.97 9.24
N LEU A 8 -8.09 -0.61 9.22
CA LEU A 8 -8.62 0.52 10.01
C LEU A 8 -8.54 0.25 11.52
N ALA A 9 -8.76 -0.98 11.94
CA ALA A 9 -8.61 -1.38 13.34
C ALA A 9 -7.15 -1.26 13.80
N ALA A 10 -6.19 -1.74 12.99
CA ALA A 10 -4.76 -1.62 13.27
C ALA A 10 -4.32 -0.14 13.30
N GLU A 11 -4.78 0.70 12.35
CA GLU A 11 -4.52 2.13 12.36
C GLU A 11 -4.97 2.78 13.67
N LYS A 12 -6.18 2.47 14.11
CA LYS A 12 -6.77 3.01 15.34
C LYS A 12 -6.05 2.51 16.60
N THR A 13 -5.79 1.22 16.68
CA THR A 13 -5.19 0.59 17.89
C THR A 13 -3.73 1.03 18.05
N ASN A 14 -2.94 0.96 16.99
CA ASN A 14 -1.52 1.27 17.04
C ASN A 14 -1.23 2.77 16.78
N GLN A 15 -2.25 3.57 16.50
CA GLN A 15 -2.09 4.99 16.13
C GLN A 15 -0.98 5.14 15.08
N SER A 16 -1.03 4.35 14.01
CA SER A 16 0.06 4.20 13.04
C SER A 16 -0.42 4.19 11.61
N MET A 17 0.38 4.79 10.74
CA MET A 17 0.32 4.64 9.28
C MET A 17 1.53 3.85 8.75
N LEU A 18 2.44 3.42 9.64
CA LEU A 18 3.66 2.73 9.27
C LEU A 18 3.37 1.28 8.87
N CYS A 19 3.85 0.89 7.70
CA CYS A 19 3.98 -0.50 7.29
C CYS A 19 5.45 -0.90 7.31
N VAL A 20 5.80 -1.94 8.07
CA VAL A 20 7.16 -2.49 8.04
C VAL A 20 7.26 -3.50 6.89
N GLY A 21 8.13 -3.19 5.92
CA GLY A 21 8.48 -4.12 4.85
C GLY A 21 9.49 -5.15 5.35
N LEU A 22 9.25 -6.42 5.00
CA LEU A 22 10.11 -7.55 5.38
C LEU A 22 10.80 -8.06 4.11
N ASP A 23 11.94 -7.42 3.79
CA ASP A 23 12.77 -7.64 2.60
C ASP A 23 14.14 -8.18 3.06
N PRO A 24 14.24 -9.47 3.52
CA PRO A 24 15.44 -9.99 4.17
C PRO A 24 16.59 -10.25 3.18
N GLU A 25 17.74 -9.60 3.42
CA GLU A 25 19.00 -9.82 2.72
C GLU A 25 19.98 -10.55 3.66
N PRO A 26 20.20 -11.86 3.53
CA PRO A 26 21.07 -12.59 4.48
C PRO A 26 22.47 -12.01 4.64
N ALA A 27 23.03 -11.41 3.60
CA ALA A 27 24.33 -10.75 3.65
C ALA A 27 24.38 -9.56 4.65
N ARG A 28 23.22 -9.02 5.03
CA ARG A 28 23.06 -7.87 5.95
C ARG A 28 22.56 -8.27 7.34
N PHE A 29 22.39 -9.56 7.61
CA PHE A 29 21.98 -10.03 8.93
C PHE A 29 23.07 -9.73 9.97
N PRO A 30 22.67 -9.58 11.25
CA PRO A 30 23.64 -9.43 12.32
C PRO A 30 24.51 -10.70 12.46
N ALA A 31 25.76 -10.53 12.92
CA ALA A 31 26.57 -11.66 13.33
C ALA A 31 25.91 -12.36 14.53
N PRO A 32 25.85 -13.71 14.60
CA PRO A 32 26.52 -14.70 13.74
C PRO A 32 25.65 -15.20 12.55
N TRP A 33 24.55 -14.54 12.21
CA TRP A 33 23.60 -14.98 11.17
C TRP A 33 23.97 -14.48 9.78
N GLN A 34 25.01 -13.68 9.66
CA GLN A 34 25.39 -13.05 8.39
C GLN A 34 25.65 -14.11 7.31
N GLY A 35 24.96 -13.95 6.17
CA GLY A 35 25.06 -14.87 5.02
C GLY A 35 24.20 -16.13 5.12
N ASP A 36 23.57 -16.42 6.27
CA ASP A 36 22.79 -17.64 6.46
C ASP A 36 21.30 -17.44 6.10
N ALA A 37 20.90 -17.85 4.91
CA ALA A 37 19.50 -17.77 4.44
C ALA A 37 18.52 -18.64 5.27
N ARG A 38 19.01 -19.64 6.03
CA ARG A 38 18.17 -20.45 6.92
C ARG A 38 17.62 -19.62 8.10
N ARG A 39 18.19 -18.44 8.35
CA ARG A 39 17.82 -17.51 9.40
C ARG A 39 16.84 -16.43 8.97
N ILE A 40 16.34 -16.47 7.74
CA ILE A 40 15.37 -15.48 7.22
C ILE A 40 14.15 -15.38 8.13
N PHE A 41 13.57 -16.53 8.52
CA PHE A 41 12.44 -16.55 9.44
C PHE A 41 12.81 -15.94 10.80
N ASP A 42 13.89 -16.39 11.43
CA ASP A 42 14.27 -15.95 12.77
C ASP A 42 14.53 -14.44 12.80
N PHE A 43 15.21 -13.91 11.77
CA PHE A 43 15.47 -12.48 11.61
C PHE A 43 14.17 -11.67 11.47
N CYS A 44 13.29 -12.09 10.55
CA CYS A 44 12.03 -11.38 10.31
C CYS A 44 11.07 -11.47 11.50
N ALA A 45 10.99 -12.65 12.16
CA ALA A 45 10.15 -12.84 13.34
C ALA A 45 10.58 -11.93 14.49
N ALA A 46 11.87 -11.80 14.76
CA ALA A 46 12.37 -10.88 15.78
C ALA A 46 12.01 -9.41 15.49
N ILE A 47 12.04 -8.99 14.21
CA ILE A 47 11.59 -7.66 13.80
C ILE A 47 10.08 -7.50 14.00
N VAL A 48 9.28 -8.51 13.65
CA VAL A 48 7.83 -8.53 13.85
C VAL A 48 7.50 -8.37 15.32
N ASP A 49 8.09 -9.19 16.19
CA ASP A 49 7.86 -9.17 17.65
C ASP A 49 8.20 -7.81 18.26
N ALA A 50 9.28 -7.19 17.77
CA ALA A 50 9.71 -5.88 18.23
C ALA A 50 8.84 -4.71 17.75
N THR A 51 8.09 -4.86 16.65
CA THR A 51 7.42 -3.74 15.97
C THR A 51 5.90 -3.89 15.80
N ALA A 52 5.30 -5.01 16.25
CA ALA A 52 3.90 -5.32 16.04
C ALA A 52 2.91 -4.25 16.53
N ASP A 53 3.24 -3.56 17.63
CA ASP A 53 2.46 -2.46 18.20
C ASP A 53 2.75 -1.08 17.58
N GLN A 54 3.67 -1.02 16.60
CA GLN A 54 4.09 0.20 15.92
C GLN A 54 3.53 0.35 14.51
N VAL A 55 2.84 -0.67 13.97
CA VAL A 55 2.54 -0.76 12.54
C VAL A 55 1.04 -0.85 12.24
N ILE A 56 0.65 -0.41 11.04
CA ILE A 56 -0.68 -0.63 10.46
C ILE A 56 -0.74 -1.95 9.66
N ALA A 57 0.41 -2.41 9.15
CA ALA A 57 0.55 -3.64 8.37
C ALA A 57 1.99 -4.14 8.36
N PHE A 58 2.19 -5.43 8.09
CA PHE A 58 3.46 -5.99 7.65
C PHE A 58 3.41 -6.32 6.16
N LYS A 59 4.56 -6.18 5.47
CA LYS A 59 4.62 -6.39 4.02
C LYS A 59 5.85 -7.19 3.61
N PRO A 60 5.81 -8.53 3.71
CA PRO A 60 6.86 -9.38 3.15
C PRO A 60 6.90 -9.27 1.62
N GLN A 61 8.13 -9.20 1.08
CA GLN A 61 8.40 -9.17 -0.36
C GLN A 61 8.83 -10.57 -0.82
N ILE A 62 7.98 -11.24 -1.62
CA ILE A 62 8.17 -12.64 -2.01
C ILE A 62 9.52 -12.91 -2.69
N ALA A 63 10.06 -11.95 -3.45
CA ALA A 63 11.31 -12.12 -4.18
C ALA A 63 12.51 -12.41 -3.28
N TYR A 64 12.54 -11.84 -2.05
CA TYR A 64 13.61 -12.07 -1.10
C TYR A 64 13.58 -13.46 -0.47
N PHE A 65 12.43 -14.10 -0.47
CA PHE A 65 12.27 -15.48 -0.01
C PHE A 65 12.53 -16.45 -1.14
N ALA A 66 11.90 -16.27 -2.29
CA ALA A 66 12.04 -17.15 -3.45
C ALA A 66 13.49 -17.24 -3.97
N ALA A 67 14.24 -16.11 -3.97
CA ALA A 67 15.66 -16.11 -4.35
C ALA A 67 16.53 -17.02 -3.50
N HIS A 68 16.10 -17.33 -2.27
CA HIS A 68 16.81 -18.17 -1.31
C HIS A 68 16.15 -19.53 -1.09
N ARG A 69 15.12 -19.91 -1.87
CA ARG A 69 14.32 -21.13 -1.68
C ARG A 69 13.76 -21.21 -0.25
N ALA A 70 13.27 -20.09 0.25
CA ALA A 70 12.81 -19.88 1.63
C ALA A 70 11.30 -19.63 1.70
N GLU A 71 10.52 -20.17 0.75
CA GLU A 71 9.06 -20.03 0.70
C GLU A 71 8.38 -20.65 1.92
N ASP A 72 8.91 -21.71 2.48
CA ASP A 72 8.48 -22.30 3.75
C ASP A 72 8.67 -21.35 4.93
N GLN A 73 9.76 -20.57 4.92
CA GLN A 73 10.01 -19.55 5.92
C GLN A 73 9.03 -18.37 5.77
N LEU A 74 8.61 -18.02 4.55
CA LEU A 74 7.57 -17.02 4.31
C LEU A 74 6.21 -17.48 4.86
N GLU A 75 5.84 -18.74 4.63
CA GLU A 75 4.61 -19.33 5.20
C GLU A 75 4.61 -19.25 6.72
N ARG A 76 5.70 -19.68 7.35
CA ARG A 76 5.87 -19.63 8.80
C ARG A 76 5.85 -18.19 9.33
N LEU A 77 6.45 -17.24 8.61
CA LEU A 77 6.48 -15.84 9.00
C LEU A 77 5.08 -15.22 8.99
N ILE A 78 4.28 -15.47 7.96
CA ILE A 78 2.92 -14.96 7.90
C ILE A 78 2.06 -15.60 9.00
N ALA A 79 2.22 -16.90 9.25
CA ALA A 79 1.56 -17.57 10.37
C ALA A 79 1.96 -16.98 11.72
N HIS A 80 3.26 -16.67 11.92
CA HIS A 80 3.76 -16.03 13.12
C HIS A 80 3.14 -14.63 13.32
N ILE A 81 3.09 -13.81 12.27
CA ILE A 81 2.46 -12.48 12.34
C ILE A 81 1.00 -12.60 12.78
N HIS A 82 0.23 -13.52 12.18
CA HIS A 82 -1.17 -13.73 12.56
C HIS A 82 -1.34 -14.20 14.00
N GLN A 83 -0.36 -14.93 14.55
CA GLN A 83 -0.37 -15.40 15.93
C GLN A 83 -0.07 -14.27 16.92
N VAL A 84 0.97 -13.46 16.69
CA VAL A 84 1.46 -12.46 17.65
C VAL A 84 0.76 -11.10 17.49
N ALA A 85 0.24 -10.81 16.30
CA ALA A 85 -0.42 -9.55 15.96
C ALA A 85 -1.67 -9.78 15.09
N PRO A 86 -2.70 -10.51 15.58
CA PRO A 86 -3.86 -10.91 14.78
C PRO A 86 -4.68 -9.73 14.21
N GLN A 87 -4.55 -8.55 14.80
CA GLN A 87 -5.20 -7.32 14.33
C GLN A 87 -4.42 -6.62 13.21
N VAL A 88 -3.15 -6.98 12.96
CA VAL A 88 -2.30 -6.35 11.96
C VAL A 88 -2.33 -7.17 10.67
N PRO A 89 -2.81 -6.62 9.54
CA PRO A 89 -2.86 -7.36 8.29
C PRO A 89 -1.49 -7.56 7.66
N VAL A 90 -1.37 -8.66 6.90
CA VAL A 90 -0.19 -8.98 6.09
C VAL A 90 -0.48 -8.72 4.62
N ILE A 91 0.32 -7.85 4.01
CA ILE A 91 0.29 -7.53 2.58
C ILE A 91 1.41 -8.31 1.89
N LEU A 92 1.09 -9.31 1.09
CA LEU A 92 2.10 -10.00 0.29
C LEU A 92 2.50 -9.11 -0.91
N ASP A 93 3.74 -8.64 -0.91
CA ASP A 93 4.26 -7.83 -2.02
C ASP A 93 4.84 -8.74 -3.11
N ALA A 94 4.01 -9.12 -4.08
CA ALA A 94 4.37 -10.05 -5.15
C ALA A 94 4.20 -9.45 -6.55
N LYS A 95 3.44 -8.35 -6.69
CA LYS A 95 3.16 -7.66 -7.95
C LYS A 95 2.73 -8.62 -9.06
N ARG A 96 1.84 -9.58 -8.71
CA ARG A 96 1.32 -10.55 -9.66
C ARG A 96 0.53 -9.84 -10.77
N GLY A 97 0.49 -10.45 -11.94
CA GLY A 97 -0.17 -9.85 -13.10
C GLY A 97 -0.22 -10.87 -14.22
N ASP A 98 -1.23 -11.72 -14.19
CA ASP A 98 -1.53 -12.74 -15.20
C ASP A 98 -3.04 -12.86 -15.34
N ILE A 99 -3.53 -13.65 -16.26
CA ILE A 99 -4.95 -13.81 -16.60
C ILE A 99 -5.42 -15.25 -16.45
N GLY A 100 -6.74 -15.43 -16.37
CA GLY A 100 -7.40 -16.74 -16.41
C GLY A 100 -6.90 -17.69 -15.33
N SER A 101 -6.64 -18.94 -15.70
CA SER A 101 -6.21 -20.00 -14.78
C SER A 101 -4.86 -19.72 -14.13
N THR A 102 -3.93 -19.03 -14.80
CA THR A 102 -2.63 -18.66 -14.23
C THR A 102 -2.80 -17.65 -13.10
N ALA A 103 -3.60 -16.60 -13.30
CA ALA A 103 -3.94 -15.64 -12.24
C ALA A 103 -4.64 -16.33 -11.05
N GLN A 104 -5.49 -17.33 -11.32
CA GLN A 104 -6.12 -18.13 -10.27
C GLN A 104 -5.09 -18.94 -9.45
N GLN A 105 -4.06 -19.52 -10.08
CA GLN A 105 -3.00 -20.21 -9.35
C GLN A 105 -2.19 -19.25 -8.46
N TYR A 106 -1.93 -18.02 -8.90
CA TYR A 106 -1.32 -17.00 -8.06
C TYR A 106 -2.24 -16.53 -6.92
N ALA A 107 -3.56 -16.55 -7.11
CA ALA A 107 -4.51 -16.26 -6.03
C ALA A 107 -4.50 -17.38 -4.97
N VAL A 108 -4.49 -18.66 -5.38
CA VAL A 108 -4.29 -19.83 -4.50
C VAL A 108 -2.97 -19.69 -3.72
N GLU A 109 -1.87 -19.40 -4.41
CA GLU A 109 -0.57 -19.17 -3.77
C GLU A 109 -0.65 -18.11 -2.67
N ALA A 110 -1.22 -16.94 -2.98
CA ALA A 110 -1.26 -15.81 -2.04
C ALA A 110 -2.21 -16.03 -0.86
N PHE A 111 -3.42 -16.56 -1.12
CA PHE A 111 -4.50 -16.53 -0.14
C PHE A 111 -4.76 -17.88 0.55
N GLU A 112 -4.42 -18.99 -0.08
CA GLU A 112 -4.54 -20.31 0.53
C GLU A 112 -3.21 -20.78 1.12
N ARG A 113 -2.14 -20.79 0.31
CA ARG A 113 -0.81 -21.23 0.74
C ARG A 113 -0.21 -20.25 1.76
N TYR A 114 0.02 -19.01 1.37
CA TYR A 114 0.63 -18.00 2.25
C TYR A 114 -0.37 -17.37 3.24
N ARG A 115 -1.67 -17.49 2.98
CA ARG A 115 -2.74 -16.91 3.83
C ARG A 115 -2.62 -15.41 4.03
N ALA A 116 -2.05 -14.68 3.06
CA ALA A 116 -1.96 -13.24 3.10
C ALA A 116 -3.35 -12.57 3.20
N ASP A 117 -3.42 -11.39 3.81
CA ASP A 117 -4.66 -10.61 3.92
C ASP A 117 -4.86 -9.69 2.73
N ALA A 118 -3.77 -9.28 2.09
CA ALA A 118 -3.79 -8.52 0.85
C ALA A 118 -2.62 -8.88 -0.06
N LEU A 119 -2.74 -8.53 -1.34
CA LEU A 119 -1.75 -8.81 -2.38
C LEU A 119 -1.52 -7.57 -3.25
N THR A 120 -0.28 -7.30 -3.64
CA THR A 120 0.02 -6.30 -4.68
C THR A 120 -0.11 -6.91 -6.07
N LEU A 121 -0.78 -6.20 -6.99
CA LEU A 121 -1.05 -6.64 -8.36
C LEU A 121 -0.61 -5.58 -9.37
N SER A 122 -0.17 -6.03 -10.55
CA SER A 122 0.01 -5.20 -11.73
C SER A 122 -1.29 -5.21 -12.56
N PRO A 123 -1.95 -4.06 -12.76
CA PRO A 123 -3.17 -3.99 -13.55
C PRO A 123 -2.90 -3.84 -15.06
N PHE A 124 -1.67 -4.03 -15.53
CA PHE A 124 -1.27 -3.75 -16.89
C PHE A 124 -2.08 -4.53 -17.94
N MET A 125 -2.52 -5.75 -17.61
CA MET A 125 -3.37 -6.56 -18.48
C MET A 125 -4.88 -6.32 -18.28
N GLY A 126 -5.27 -5.24 -17.61
CA GLY A 126 -6.68 -4.85 -17.42
C GLY A 126 -7.38 -5.63 -16.29
N PHE A 127 -8.72 -5.59 -16.30
CA PHE A 127 -9.54 -6.17 -15.23
C PHE A 127 -9.38 -7.69 -15.12
N ASP A 128 -9.11 -8.37 -16.22
CA ASP A 128 -8.90 -9.83 -16.25
C ASP A 128 -7.72 -10.27 -15.36
N SER A 129 -6.77 -9.37 -15.10
CA SER A 129 -5.65 -9.60 -14.18
C SER A 129 -5.98 -9.33 -12.70
N ILE A 130 -7.20 -8.90 -12.41
CA ILE A 130 -7.69 -8.56 -11.06
C ILE A 130 -8.82 -9.50 -10.64
N GLU A 131 -9.74 -9.80 -11.56
CA GLU A 131 -10.98 -10.54 -11.30
C GLU A 131 -10.77 -11.88 -10.59
N PRO A 132 -9.78 -12.75 -10.96
CA PRO A 132 -9.58 -14.04 -10.30
C PRO A 132 -9.31 -13.90 -8.79
N TYR A 133 -8.63 -12.85 -8.36
CA TYR A 133 -8.33 -12.59 -6.95
C TYR A 133 -9.54 -12.06 -6.17
N LEU A 134 -10.52 -11.45 -6.84
CA LEU A 134 -11.76 -10.97 -6.23
C LEU A 134 -12.69 -12.10 -5.77
N GLN A 135 -12.43 -13.34 -6.20
CA GLN A 135 -13.15 -14.52 -5.71
C GLN A 135 -12.84 -14.85 -4.23
N TYR A 136 -11.74 -14.33 -3.71
CA TYR A 136 -11.35 -14.52 -2.30
C TYR A 136 -11.93 -13.41 -1.43
N ASP A 137 -13.08 -13.70 -0.82
CA ASP A 137 -13.77 -12.73 0.03
C ASP A 137 -12.92 -12.26 1.21
N GLY A 138 -13.04 -10.97 1.50
CA GLY A 138 -12.31 -10.33 2.58
C GLY A 138 -10.86 -9.98 2.29
N LYS A 139 -10.28 -10.43 1.18
CA LYS A 139 -8.89 -10.14 0.80
C LYS A 139 -8.77 -8.79 0.09
N GLY A 140 -7.70 -8.04 0.40
CA GLY A 140 -7.38 -6.76 -0.23
C GLY A 140 -6.50 -6.90 -1.47
N LEU A 141 -6.72 -6.04 -2.46
CA LEU A 141 -5.90 -6.00 -3.67
C LEU A 141 -5.33 -4.59 -3.86
N LEU A 142 -4.01 -4.46 -3.87
CA LEU A 142 -3.31 -3.19 -4.01
C LEU A 142 -2.69 -3.09 -5.40
N LEU A 143 -3.30 -2.29 -6.28
CA LEU A 143 -2.92 -2.19 -7.67
C LEU A 143 -1.78 -1.20 -7.86
N LEU A 144 -0.75 -1.56 -8.63
CA LEU A 144 0.27 -0.61 -9.06
C LEU A 144 -0.38 0.52 -9.86
N CYS A 145 -0.14 1.76 -9.42
CA CYS A 145 -0.71 2.96 -10.01
C CYS A 145 0.40 3.91 -10.46
N ARG A 146 1.12 4.49 -9.49
CA ARG A 146 2.28 5.34 -9.77
C ARG A 146 3.45 4.90 -8.90
N THR A 147 4.45 4.28 -9.50
CA THR A 147 5.57 3.67 -8.78
C THR A 147 6.71 4.67 -8.56
N SER A 148 7.54 4.45 -7.53
CA SER A 148 8.59 5.38 -7.10
C SER A 148 9.87 5.37 -7.95
N ASN A 149 10.04 4.35 -8.80
CA ASN A 149 11.21 4.20 -9.66
C ASN A 149 11.18 5.18 -10.85
N PRO A 150 12.34 5.69 -11.31
CA PRO A 150 12.39 6.64 -12.42
C PRO A 150 11.73 6.12 -13.71
N GLY A 151 11.95 4.86 -14.08
CA GLY A 151 11.35 4.22 -15.26
C GLY A 151 9.82 4.09 -15.22
N GLY A 152 9.19 4.34 -14.06
CA GLY A 152 7.73 4.43 -13.98
C GLY A 152 7.16 5.53 -14.88
N SER A 153 7.93 6.58 -15.16
CA SER A 153 7.52 7.68 -16.04
C SER A 153 7.45 7.28 -17.51
N ASP A 154 8.13 6.22 -17.94
CA ASP A 154 8.12 5.76 -19.33
C ASP A 154 6.71 5.30 -19.76
N LEU A 155 5.92 4.80 -18.82
CA LEU A 155 4.55 4.34 -19.05
C LEU A 155 3.51 5.16 -18.26
N GLN A 156 3.66 5.24 -16.95
CA GLN A 156 2.62 5.71 -16.04
C GLN A 156 2.32 7.20 -16.20
N ALA A 157 3.32 8.00 -16.63
CA ALA A 157 3.18 9.43 -16.90
C ALA A 157 2.81 9.75 -18.36
N GLN A 158 2.57 8.73 -19.21
CA GLN A 158 2.14 8.96 -20.58
C GLN A 158 0.67 9.44 -20.62
N ARG A 159 0.38 10.37 -21.54
CA ARG A 159 -0.99 10.85 -21.77
C ARG A 159 -1.75 9.88 -22.64
N LEU A 160 -2.95 9.56 -22.21
CA LEU A 160 -3.90 8.84 -23.04
C LEU A 160 -4.62 9.83 -23.95
N ALA A 161 -4.95 9.40 -25.17
CA ALA A 161 -5.77 10.18 -26.07
C ALA A 161 -7.17 10.42 -25.44
N GLY A 162 -7.59 11.67 -25.38
CA GLY A 162 -8.92 12.04 -24.94
C GLY A 162 -10.00 11.65 -25.95
N PRO A 163 -11.29 11.67 -25.55
CA PRO A 163 -12.40 11.40 -26.49
C PRO A 163 -12.40 12.32 -27.72
N ALA A 164 -11.97 13.56 -27.55
CA ALA A 164 -11.88 14.54 -28.65
C ALA A 164 -10.74 14.23 -29.64
N ASP A 165 -9.69 13.54 -29.21
CA ASP A 165 -8.56 13.14 -30.06
C ASP A 165 -8.94 12.02 -31.04
N ARG A 166 -10.12 11.41 -30.86
CA ARG A 166 -10.64 10.37 -31.75
C ARG A 166 -11.45 10.95 -32.92
N THR A 167 -11.73 12.24 -32.90
CA THR A 167 -12.47 12.92 -33.99
C THR A 167 -11.44 13.59 -34.90
N PRO A 168 -11.31 13.18 -36.18
CA PRO A 168 -10.38 13.83 -37.11
C PRO A 168 -10.66 15.34 -37.21
N GLY A 169 -9.62 16.15 -36.91
CA GLY A 169 -9.69 17.62 -37.03
C GLY A 169 -10.23 18.38 -35.81
N ALA A 170 -10.63 17.70 -34.71
CA ALA A 170 -11.01 18.40 -33.49
C ALA A 170 -9.77 18.70 -32.60
N PRO A 171 -9.62 19.92 -32.05
CA PRO A 171 -8.60 20.17 -31.03
C PRO A 171 -8.96 19.38 -29.77
N GLY A 172 -8.13 18.37 -29.43
CA GLY A 172 -8.34 17.51 -28.28
C GLY A 172 -8.15 18.24 -26.97
N ALA A 173 -9.02 18.01 -26.01
CA ALA A 173 -8.68 18.30 -24.61
C ALA A 173 -7.49 17.41 -24.19
N PRO A 174 -6.53 17.93 -23.39
CA PRO A 174 -5.41 17.11 -22.92
C PRO A 174 -5.94 15.83 -22.25
N GLY A 175 -5.54 14.67 -22.75
CA GLY A 175 -5.89 13.39 -22.17
C GLY A 175 -5.35 13.27 -20.74
N GLU A 176 -5.94 12.37 -19.95
CA GLU A 176 -5.42 12.05 -18.62
C GLU A 176 -4.12 11.24 -18.68
N LEU A 177 -3.35 11.23 -17.61
CA LEU A 177 -2.17 10.38 -17.50
C LEU A 177 -2.58 8.93 -17.22
N LEU A 178 -1.77 7.95 -17.65
CA LEU A 178 -2.10 6.52 -17.46
C LEU A 178 -2.33 6.18 -15.97
N PHE A 179 -1.51 6.71 -15.05
CA PHE A 179 -1.73 6.47 -13.61
C PHE A 179 -3.05 7.06 -13.10
N GLU A 180 -3.49 8.20 -13.63
CA GLU A 180 -4.79 8.80 -13.31
C GLU A 180 -5.94 7.92 -13.80
N HIS A 181 -5.79 7.38 -15.00
CA HIS A 181 -6.75 6.43 -15.56
C HIS A 181 -6.90 5.17 -14.67
N ILE A 182 -5.77 4.57 -14.27
CA ILE A 182 -5.76 3.43 -13.36
C ILE A 182 -6.46 3.80 -12.03
N ALA A 183 -6.15 4.96 -11.46
CA ALA A 183 -6.77 5.42 -10.21
C ALA A 183 -8.29 5.53 -10.33
N ARG A 184 -8.79 6.08 -11.46
CA ARG A 184 -10.23 6.21 -11.70
C ARG A 184 -10.90 4.88 -11.93
N LEU A 185 -10.30 3.95 -12.69
CA LEU A 185 -10.83 2.60 -12.87
C LEU A 185 -10.91 1.86 -11.53
N ALA A 186 -9.86 1.94 -10.72
CA ALA A 186 -9.80 1.32 -9.40
C ALA A 186 -10.78 1.96 -8.40
N ALA A 187 -11.05 3.26 -8.48
CA ALA A 187 -12.03 3.92 -7.63
C ALA A 187 -13.50 3.71 -8.11
N GLY A 188 -13.69 3.28 -9.33
CA GLY A 188 -15.00 3.14 -10.00
C GLY A 188 -15.30 1.72 -10.44
N PRO A 189 -15.31 1.43 -11.78
CA PRO A 189 -15.88 0.20 -12.32
C PRO A 189 -15.20 -1.09 -11.86
N TRP A 190 -13.91 -1.04 -11.48
CA TRP A 190 -13.20 -2.22 -11.01
C TRP A 190 -13.44 -2.53 -9.52
N ASN A 191 -13.88 -1.55 -8.72
CA ASN A 191 -14.02 -1.70 -7.26
C ASN A 191 -15.44 -2.05 -6.79
N ARG A 192 -16.14 -2.89 -7.52
CA ARG A 192 -17.48 -3.36 -7.10
C ARG A 192 -17.47 -4.09 -5.76
N SER A 193 -16.33 -4.66 -5.41
CA SER A 193 -16.12 -5.38 -4.14
C SER A 193 -15.82 -4.46 -2.94
N GLY A 194 -15.41 -3.20 -3.15
CA GLY A 194 -14.93 -2.30 -2.11
C GLY A 194 -13.56 -2.68 -1.50
N ARG A 195 -12.79 -3.56 -2.17
CA ARG A 195 -11.56 -4.17 -1.60
C ARG A 195 -10.28 -3.74 -2.32
N LEU A 196 -10.37 -2.84 -3.29
CA LEU A 196 -9.20 -2.34 -3.99
C LEU A 196 -8.51 -1.21 -3.23
N GLY A 197 -7.20 -1.12 -3.39
CA GLY A 197 -6.35 -0.02 -3.01
C GLY A 197 -5.31 0.24 -4.10
N LEU A 198 -4.46 1.25 -3.91
CA LEU A 198 -3.48 1.66 -4.91
C LEU A 198 -2.07 1.75 -4.31
N VAL A 199 -1.07 1.41 -5.11
CA VAL A 199 0.35 1.61 -4.78
C VAL A 199 0.82 2.91 -5.46
N VAL A 200 1.25 3.89 -4.63
CA VAL A 200 1.68 5.22 -5.11
C VAL A 200 2.98 5.60 -4.40
N GLY A 201 4.05 5.81 -5.16
CA GLY A 201 5.38 6.08 -4.61
C GLY A 201 5.49 7.41 -3.87
N ALA A 202 6.26 7.43 -2.79
CA ALA A 202 6.49 8.61 -1.94
C ALA A 202 7.32 9.72 -2.60
N THR A 203 8.01 9.42 -3.72
CA THR A 203 8.93 10.36 -4.40
C THR A 203 8.22 11.51 -5.10
N TYR A 204 6.90 11.41 -5.30
CA TYR A 204 6.11 12.41 -6.04
C TYR A 204 4.86 12.84 -5.25
N PRO A 205 4.98 13.73 -4.24
CA PRO A 205 3.83 14.14 -3.41
C PRO A 205 2.66 14.74 -4.19
N ALA A 206 2.92 15.50 -5.27
CA ALA A 206 1.87 16.04 -6.13
C ALA A 206 1.04 14.93 -6.81
N GLU A 207 1.66 13.83 -7.20
CA GLU A 207 0.99 12.68 -7.81
C GLU A 207 0.20 11.89 -6.76
N ILE A 208 0.71 11.78 -5.51
CA ILE A 208 -0.08 11.22 -4.38
C ILE A 208 -1.36 12.03 -4.17
N ALA A 209 -1.26 13.36 -4.11
CA ALA A 209 -2.41 14.23 -3.94
C ALA A 209 -3.40 14.09 -5.10
N ARG A 210 -2.90 13.95 -6.32
CA ARG A 210 -3.72 13.73 -7.51
C ARG A 210 -4.46 12.38 -7.47
N VAL A 211 -3.76 11.29 -7.11
CA VAL A 211 -4.38 9.97 -6.95
C VAL A 211 -5.42 10.00 -5.83
N ARG A 212 -5.11 10.63 -4.69
CA ARG A 212 -6.06 10.77 -3.57
C ARG A 212 -7.31 11.55 -3.98
N ALA A 213 -7.18 12.55 -4.85
CA ALA A 213 -8.34 13.29 -5.37
C ALA A 213 -9.23 12.43 -6.26
N LEU A 214 -8.65 11.52 -7.06
CA LEU A 214 -9.36 10.61 -7.96
C LEU A 214 -9.94 9.38 -7.24
N ALA A 215 -9.28 8.95 -6.16
CA ALA A 215 -9.62 7.75 -5.38
C ALA A 215 -9.70 8.08 -3.87
N PRO A 216 -10.70 8.90 -3.45
CA PRO A 216 -10.72 9.46 -2.09
C PRO A 216 -10.86 8.41 -0.98
N THR A 217 -11.51 7.29 -1.24
CA THR A 217 -11.82 6.26 -0.24
C THR A 217 -10.89 5.06 -0.28
N LEU A 218 -10.05 4.92 -1.32
CA LEU A 218 -9.16 3.77 -1.44
C LEU A 218 -7.96 3.85 -0.49
N PRO A 219 -7.54 2.72 0.12
CA PRO A 219 -6.24 2.64 0.76
C PRO A 219 -5.11 2.98 -0.23
N LEU A 220 -4.14 3.78 0.20
CA LEU A 220 -2.92 4.04 -0.57
C LEU A 220 -1.73 3.38 0.12
N LEU A 221 -1.10 2.41 -0.52
CA LEU A 221 0.20 1.88 -0.12
C LEU A 221 1.29 2.77 -0.73
N ILE A 222 2.06 3.41 0.14
CA ILE A 222 3.04 4.43 -0.26
C ILE A 222 4.45 3.97 0.11
N PRO A 223 5.14 3.25 -0.80
CA PRO A 223 6.54 2.87 -0.61
C PRO A 223 7.49 4.03 -0.92
N GLY A 224 8.73 3.96 -0.36
CA GLY A 224 9.82 4.86 -0.73
C GLY A 224 10.10 5.99 0.25
N VAL A 225 9.45 6.02 1.41
CA VAL A 225 9.79 6.97 2.47
C VAL A 225 11.13 6.60 3.10
N GLY A 226 12.00 7.57 3.29
CA GLY A 226 13.35 7.42 3.83
C GLY A 226 14.34 6.89 2.79
N ALA A 227 14.50 5.59 2.65
CA ALA A 227 15.56 4.96 1.85
C ALA A 227 15.56 5.32 0.34
N GLN A 228 14.45 5.80 -0.21
CA GLN A 228 14.33 6.26 -1.61
C GLN A 228 14.15 7.78 -1.71
N GLY A 229 14.37 8.52 -0.61
CA GLY A 229 14.31 9.98 -0.60
C GLY A 229 12.91 10.58 -0.44
N GLY A 230 11.87 9.77 -0.22
CA GLY A 230 10.53 10.26 0.06
C GLY A 230 10.46 10.95 1.43
N ASP A 231 9.89 12.16 1.47
CA ASP A 231 9.63 12.92 2.68
C ASP A 231 8.35 12.44 3.35
N ALA A 232 8.43 12.05 4.63
CA ALA A 232 7.30 11.52 5.40
C ALA A 232 6.19 12.57 5.58
N GLN A 233 6.55 13.83 5.84
CA GLN A 233 5.61 14.90 6.06
C GLN A 233 4.87 15.27 4.78
N ALA A 234 5.59 15.43 3.66
CA ALA A 234 5.00 15.70 2.36
C ALA A 234 4.09 14.56 1.91
N THR A 235 4.49 13.29 2.17
CA THR A 235 3.70 12.09 1.87
C THR A 235 2.38 12.11 2.61
N VAL A 236 2.39 12.36 3.93
CA VAL A 236 1.17 12.39 4.75
C VAL A 236 0.27 13.55 4.32
N ARG A 237 0.81 14.75 4.15
CA ARG A 237 0.02 15.92 3.71
C ARG A 237 -0.65 15.70 2.34
N ALA A 238 0.01 15.00 1.44
CA ALA A 238 -0.52 14.71 0.12
C ALA A 238 -1.59 13.60 0.11
N GLY A 239 -1.38 12.53 0.91
CA GLY A 239 -2.20 11.32 0.87
C GLY A 239 -3.30 11.26 1.92
N TRP A 240 -3.07 11.90 3.08
CA TRP A 240 -4.01 11.86 4.19
C TRP A 240 -4.89 13.11 4.18
N ARG A 241 -6.19 12.94 4.16
CA ARG A 241 -7.17 14.03 4.32
C ARG A 241 -7.89 13.80 5.62
N GLY A 242 -7.73 14.75 6.55
CA GLY A 242 -8.37 14.68 7.86
C GLY A 242 -9.86 14.33 7.76
N GLY A 243 -10.29 13.42 8.60
CA GLY A 243 -11.67 12.93 8.65
C GLY A 243 -12.63 13.92 9.33
N THR A 244 -12.70 15.17 8.87
CA THR A 244 -13.80 16.10 9.16
C THR A 244 -13.98 16.99 7.95
N GLY A 245 -15.09 16.77 7.23
CA GLY A 245 -15.48 17.64 6.13
C GLY A 245 -15.66 19.10 6.62
N GLN A 246 -14.76 19.95 6.16
CA GLN A 246 -15.07 21.36 5.92
C GLN A 246 -14.60 21.64 4.50
N SER A 247 -15.50 21.49 3.55
CA SER A 247 -15.38 22.15 2.27
C SER A 247 -15.64 23.64 2.50
N SER A 248 -14.57 24.44 2.58
CA SER A 248 -14.67 25.87 2.39
C SER A 248 -14.90 26.16 0.89
N GLY A 249 -16.15 26.05 0.48
CA GLY A 249 -16.66 26.50 -0.82
C GLY A 249 -17.68 27.60 -0.55
N GLN A 250 -17.24 28.85 -0.41
CA GLN A 250 -18.12 30.00 -0.60
C GLN A 250 -18.51 30.05 -2.08
N THR A 251 -19.76 29.74 -2.37
CA THR A 251 -20.48 30.27 -3.53
C THR A 251 -21.83 30.77 -3.03
N SER A 252 -21.96 32.05 -3.02
CA SER A 252 -23.22 32.78 -2.87
C SER A 252 -24.14 32.45 -4.05
N GLY A 253 -25.33 31.91 -3.74
CA GLY A 253 -26.38 31.67 -4.74
C GLY A 253 -27.59 31.05 -4.07
N GLN A 254 -28.57 31.89 -3.70
CA GLN A 254 -29.89 31.47 -3.24
C GLN A 254 -30.62 30.72 -4.34
N THR A 255 -31.14 29.54 -4.05
CA THR A 255 -32.50 29.13 -4.51
C THR A 255 -33.00 27.99 -3.62
N SER A 256 -34.22 28.17 -3.15
CA SER A 256 -35.03 27.27 -2.32
C SER A 256 -35.39 25.97 -3.02
N GLY A 257 -35.16 24.84 -2.33
CA GLY A 257 -35.65 23.52 -2.76
C GLY A 257 -35.25 22.47 -1.73
N GLN A 258 -36.19 22.10 -0.85
CA GLN A 258 -36.01 21.02 0.13
C GLN A 258 -35.86 19.68 -0.56
N THR A 259 -34.73 19.02 -0.36
CA THR A 259 -34.61 17.55 -0.35
C THR A 259 -33.57 17.17 0.68
N SER A 260 -34.03 16.55 1.76
CA SER A 260 -33.22 15.98 2.82
C SER A 260 -32.45 14.75 2.30
N GLY A 261 -31.29 15.00 1.69
CA GLY A 261 -30.29 13.98 1.39
C GLY A 261 -29.25 14.00 2.50
N GLN A 262 -29.23 12.97 3.36
CA GLN A 262 -28.13 12.73 4.27
C GLN A 262 -26.85 12.51 3.44
N THR A 263 -26.01 13.52 3.36
CA THR A 263 -24.60 13.34 2.96
C THR A 263 -23.89 12.60 4.07
N SER A 264 -23.88 11.26 4.00
CA SER A 264 -22.94 10.45 4.79
C SER A 264 -21.54 10.94 4.46
N GLY A 265 -20.85 11.54 5.42
CA GLY A 265 -19.48 12.03 5.26
C GLY A 265 -18.60 10.87 4.79
N GLN A 266 -18.17 10.92 3.53
CA GLN A 266 -17.29 9.92 2.95
C GLN A 266 -15.95 9.98 3.69
N THR A 267 -15.67 8.95 4.49
CA THR A 267 -14.38 8.82 5.19
C THR A 267 -13.27 8.61 4.16
N THR A 268 -12.24 9.42 4.26
CA THR A 268 -11.04 9.27 3.41
C THR A 268 -10.35 7.94 3.68
N GLY A 269 -9.92 7.24 2.64
CA GLY A 269 -9.20 5.97 2.77
C GLY A 269 -7.86 6.11 3.50
N PRO A 270 -7.43 5.08 4.25
CA PRO A 270 -6.18 5.11 4.99
C PRO A 270 -4.96 5.21 4.07
N ILE A 271 -3.85 5.68 4.61
CA ILE A 271 -2.53 5.59 3.96
C ILE A 271 -1.66 4.58 4.71
N ILE A 272 -0.90 3.81 3.96
CA ILE A 272 -0.01 2.74 4.42
C ILE A 272 1.40 3.12 3.97
N VAL A 273 2.16 3.78 4.83
CA VAL A 273 3.49 4.30 4.50
C VAL A 273 4.53 3.21 4.76
N SER A 274 5.14 2.67 3.69
CA SER A 274 6.04 1.52 3.83
C SER A 274 7.50 1.96 4.02
N SER A 275 8.11 1.42 5.08
CA SER A 275 9.55 1.50 5.37
C SER A 275 10.10 0.08 5.56
N SER A 276 11.15 -0.29 4.82
CA SER A 276 11.78 -1.61 4.89
C SER A 276 13.21 -1.51 5.43
N ARG A 277 14.18 -1.19 4.57
CA ARG A 277 15.63 -1.24 4.89
C ARG A 277 16.05 -0.39 6.07
N ALA A 278 15.41 0.75 6.29
CA ALA A 278 15.71 1.62 7.42
C ALA A 278 15.36 0.96 8.77
N VAL A 279 14.29 0.15 8.79
CA VAL A 279 13.86 -0.59 9.99
C VAL A 279 14.66 -1.88 10.13
N LEU A 280 14.71 -2.72 9.08
CA LEU A 280 15.33 -4.04 9.15
C LEU A 280 16.81 -3.99 9.49
N TYR A 281 17.51 -2.99 8.99
CA TYR A 281 18.97 -2.87 9.11
C TYR A 281 19.39 -1.65 9.95
N ALA A 282 18.59 -1.34 10.96
CA ALA A 282 18.89 -0.25 11.90
C ALA A 282 20.16 -0.51 12.73
N SER A 283 20.51 -1.78 12.98
CA SER A 283 21.75 -2.23 13.58
C SER A 283 22.20 -3.55 12.96
N ALA A 284 23.52 -3.77 12.84
CA ALA A 284 24.11 -5.03 12.45
C ALA A 284 24.58 -5.88 13.66
N ALA A 285 24.30 -5.44 14.87
CA ALA A 285 24.68 -6.11 16.12
C ALA A 285 23.52 -6.95 16.70
N ALA A 286 23.75 -7.54 17.86
CA ALA A 286 22.75 -8.36 18.55
C ALA A 286 21.49 -7.60 18.98
N ASP A 287 21.56 -6.27 19.04
CA ASP A 287 20.47 -5.37 19.38
C ASP A 287 19.56 -5.01 18.17
N PHE A 288 19.72 -5.66 17.03
CA PHE A 288 19.03 -5.33 15.77
C PHE A 288 17.51 -5.18 15.92
N ALA A 289 16.87 -6.04 16.72
CA ALA A 289 15.42 -5.99 16.92
C ALA A 289 15.00 -4.76 17.74
N SER A 290 15.74 -4.39 18.80
CA SER A 290 15.46 -3.18 19.58
C SER A 290 15.79 -1.90 18.80
N ALA A 291 16.83 -1.92 17.97
CA ALA A 291 17.12 -0.84 17.04
C ALA A 291 16.03 -0.66 15.99
N ALA A 292 15.52 -1.77 15.43
CA ALA A 292 14.37 -1.75 14.52
C ALA A 292 13.12 -1.13 15.17
N ARG A 293 12.82 -1.49 16.43
CA ARG A 293 11.74 -0.87 17.20
C ARG A 293 11.93 0.63 17.36
N ALA A 294 13.13 1.08 17.69
CA ALA A 294 13.41 2.50 17.85
C ALA A 294 13.15 3.29 16.56
N VAL A 295 13.62 2.78 15.42
CA VAL A 295 13.38 3.38 14.10
C VAL A 295 11.90 3.34 13.73
N ALA A 296 11.21 2.23 13.96
CA ALA A 296 9.77 2.10 13.68
C ALA A 296 8.96 3.10 14.53
N SER A 297 9.26 3.22 15.82
CA SER A 297 8.61 4.18 16.73
C SER A 297 8.83 5.63 16.29
N ALA A 298 10.06 6.00 15.96
CA ALA A 298 10.40 7.34 15.47
C ALA A 298 9.66 7.66 14.15
N THR A 299 9.64 6.70 13.22
CA THR A 299 8.92 6.86 11.95
C THR A 299 7.41 6.99 12.18
N ARG A 300 6.81 6.15 13.03
CA ARG A 300 5.40 6.26 13.40
C ARG A 300 5.07 7.64 13.96
N GLN A 301 5.89 8.14 14.90
CA GLN A 301 5.69 9.46 15.52
C GLN A 301 5.79 10.58 14.48
N ALA A 302 6.77 10.54 13.58
CA ALA A 302 6.92 11.52 12.50
C ALA A 302 5.71 11.54 11.57
N LEU A 303 5.19 10.36 11.18
CA LEU A 303 3.99 10.24 10.36
C LEU A 303 2.75 10.78 11.09
N GLN A 304 2.60 10.51 12.39
CA GLN A 304 1.48 11.04 13.18
C GLN A 304 1.54 12.56 13.33
N ALA A 305 2.74 13.10 13.60
CA ALA A 305 2.92 14.55 13.71
C ALA A 305 2.56 15.29 12.40
N ALA A 306 2.80 14.64 11.25
CA ALA A 306 2.44 15.20 9.94
C ALA A 306 0.94 15.26 9.65
N ARG A 307 0.08 14.62 10.46
CA ARG A 307 -1.40 14.72 10.38
C ARG A 307 -1.92 16.05 10.89
N ALA A 308 -1.20 16.69 11.81
CA ALA A 308 -1.66 17.96 12.36
C ALA A 308 -1.68 19.03 11.26
N PRO A 309 -2.74 19.85 11.16
CA PRO A 309 -2.68 21.06 10.35
C PRO A 309 -1.59 21.95 10.94
N GLY A 310 -0.62 22.35 10.10
CA GLY A 310 0.42 23.31 10.49
C GLY A 310 -0.15 24.72 10.65
#